data_d84e3b98cb5fffd3a32dfdeedc99619b
#
_entry.id   d84e3b98cb5fffd3a32dfdeedc99619b
#
_cell.length_a   1.000
_cell.length_b   1.000
_cell.length_c   1.000
_cell.angle_alpha   90.00
_cell.angle_beta   90.00
_cell.angle_gamma   90.00
#
_symmetry.space_group_name_H-M   'P 1'
#
loop_
_entity.id
_entity.type
_entity.pdbx_description
1 polymer ?
#
loop_
_entity_poly.entity_id
_entity_poly.type
_entity_poly.pdbx_seq_one_letter_code
_entity_poly.pdbx_strand_id
1 'polypeptide(L)'
;MARKTDKKKADKKKADKKRAVREKTNMKKAGSKKVNKKKPDKKRNVKKPAGTKKMKKVSDRKFKIWLGVGAVAACYIMLSVYFSNHFLPRTEINGYSCQFKTVEQVKEMIREGCETYQLVLKERGEKEEIITADQVDLQFVDDNKIDRIQKEQNHYGWILALFDKPLYENAATITYDEDAFLNAVESLECLKKENTKEPKAAYPSYMEEKGTFEIVKEDPGTKVDQEVLKEQIQDALLSDLRELSLEDAGCYVKPAFYSSDTAVAEAADKMNQYLATEITYDMGYTSVKIEKQELAGWLKVDKESNVVVDVDKVEDYVDWLGKNYNTCGIRRKFKTPENTTVTVSGGTYGWRIHFQKEVDQLCEDVKTGEKITREPIYRQTGYARDKSGNDLHNTYIAISIKAQTMWYYKDGKCLLTTPVVTGNTSKKMGTPTGVYEIAFKQRDHILRGQDYESPVDYWMPFYEYRGIGIHDASWRAADAFGKEIYKTNGSHGCVNTPYEAVKTLFEIVKTGTPVVVY
;
A
#
# COMPACT_ATOMS: atom_id res chain seq x y z
N MET A 1 -14.93 17.24 -21.66
CA MET A 1 -14.87 16.93 -23.11
C MET A 1 -13.84 15.88 -23.52
N ALA A 2 -13.37 15.01 -22.61
CA ALA A 2 -12.28 14.04 -22.87
C ALA A 2 -12.71 12.57 -23.05
N ARG A 3 -14.00 12.24 -23.10
CA ARG A 3 -14.50 10.85 -23.23
C ARG A 3 -14.98 10.43 -24.64
N LYS A 4 -14.83 11.28 -25.67
CA LYS A 4 -15.27 10.96 -27.06
C LYS A 4 -14.11 10.61 -28.03
N THR A 5 -12.86 10.77 -27.62
CA THR A 5 -11.70 10.53 -28.51
C THR A 5 -11.16 9.10 -28.45
N ASP A 6 -11.34 8.39 -27.33
CA ASP A 6 -10.78 7.03 -27.18
C ASP A 6 -11.63 5.93 -27.83
N LYS A 7 -12.93 6.14 -27.99
CA LYS A 7 -13.80 5.17 -28.67
C LYS A 7 -13.57 5.10 -30.18
N LYS A 8 -13.13 6.21 -30.81
CA LYS A 8 -12.79 6.26 -32.25
C LYS A 8 -11.46 5.59 -32.60
N LYS A 9 -10.50 5.51 -31.65
CA LYS A 9 -9.21 4.79 -31.85
C LYS A 9 -9.33 3.27 -31.73
N ALA A 10 -10.24 2.78 -30.89
CA ALA A 10 -10.50 1.35 -30.72
C ALA A 10 -11.23 0.74 -31.93
N ASP A 11 -12.18 1.47 -32.53
CA ASP A 11 -12.93 0.99 -33.69
C ASP A 11 -12.10 0.99 -35.00
N LYS A 12 -11.11 1.89 -35.11
CA LYS A 12 -10.19 1.91 -36.27
C LYS A 12 -9.21 0.73 -36.25
N LYS A 13 -8.72 0.29 -35.05
CA LYS A 13 -7.86 -0.90 -34.91
C LYS A 13 -8.59 -2.24 -35.18
N LYS A 14 -9.92 -2.30 -34.96
CA LYS A 14 -10.74 -3.48 -35.31
C LYS A 14 -11.05 -3.59 -36.80
N ALA A 15 -11.16 -2.48 -37.49
CA ALA A 15 -11.40 -2.42 -38.94
C ALA A 15 -10.16 -2.86 -39.73
N ASP A 16 -8.97 -2.44 -39.33
CA ASP A 16 -7.72 -2.79 -40.00
C ASP A 16 -7.34 -4.27 -39.82
N LYS A 17 -7.69 -4.90 -38.68
CA LYS A 17 -7.48 -6.32 -38.45
C LYS A 17 -8.42 -7.21 -39.28
N LYS A 18 -9.63 -6.75 -39.63
CA LYS A 18 -10.56 -7.46 -40.52
C LYS A 18 -10.17 -7.35 -41.99
N ARG A 19 -9.45 -6.30 -42.39
CA ARG A 19 -8.96 -6.12 -43.77
C ARG A 19 -7.77 -7.03 -44.10
N ALA A 20 -6.86 -7.22 -43.14
CA ALA A 20 -5.69 -8.10 -43.30
C ALA A 20 -6.03 -9.61 -43.39
N VAL A 21 -7.17 -10.04 -42.80
CA VAL A 21 -7.63 -11.44 -42.89
C VAL A 21 -8.37 -11.71 -44.22
N ARG A 22 -8.96 -10.70 -44.85
CA ARG A 22 -9.67 -10.85 -46.15
C ARG A 22 -8.75 -10.88 -47.36
N GLU A 23 -7.57 -10.27 -47.29
CA GLU A 23 -6.55 -10.33 -48.37
C GLU A 23 -5.78 -11.65 -48.45
N LYS A 24 -5.65 -12.40 -47.34
CA LYS A 24 -5.00 -13.73 -47.36
C LYS A 24 -5.86 -14.85 -47.89
N THR A 25 -7.17 -14.69 -48.06
CA THR A 25 -8.12 -15.70 -48.55
C THR A 25 -8.33 -15.63 -50.06
N ASN A 26 -7.95 -14.54 -50.73
CA ASN A 26 -8.15 -14.35 -52.17
C ASN A 26 -6.94 -14.68 -53.06
N MET A 27 -5.82 -15.12 -52.47
CA MET A 27 -4.61 -15.51 -53.26
C MET A 27 -4.47 -17.00 -53.54
N LYS A 28 -5.47 -17.85 -53.22
CA LYS A 28 -5.43 -19.30 -53.45
C LYS A 28 -6.44 -19.81 -54.52
N LYS A 29 -7.03 -18.96 -55.36
CA LYS A 29 -7.97 -19.37 -56.41
C LYS A 29 -7.69 -18.68 -57.74
N ALA A 30 -6.53 -18.85 -58.33
CA ALA A 30 -6.31 -18.53 -59.72
C ALA A 30 -5.15 -19.31 -60.26
N GLY A 31 -5.39 -20.30 -61.05
CA GLY A 31 -4.33 -20.95 -61.83
C GLY A 31 -4.60 -22.39 -62.24
N SER A 32 -5.61 -22.63 -63.06
CA SER A 32 -5.44 -23.61 -64.17
C SER A 32 -6.71 -23.64 -65.02
N LYS A 33 -6.64 -23.05 -66.16
CA LYS A 33 -7.55 -23.31 -67.29
C LYS A 33 -6.78 -23.22 -68.58
N LYS A 34 -7.11 -24.23 -69.45
CA LYS A 34 -6.92 -24.28 -70.90
C LYS A 34 -5.68 -25.07 -71.38
N VAL A 35 -5.74 -25.87 -72.42
CA VAL A 35 -6.57 -25.83 -73.64
C VAL A 35 -6.49 -27.16 -74.36
N ASN A 36 -7.65 -27.56 -74.90
CA ASN A 36 -7.91 -28.52 -75.97
C ASN A 36 -7.07 -28.34 -77.27
N LYS A 37 -6.86 -29.45 -78.01
CA LYS A 37 -7.18 -29.65 -79.44
C LYS A 37 -6.29 -30.77 -80.01
N LYS A 38 -6.73 -31.71 -80.71
CA LYS A 38 -7.54 -32.06 -81.84
C LYS A 38 -6.99 -33.36 -82.49
N LYS A 39 -7.91 -34.23 -82.84
CA LYS A 39 -7.71 -35.32 -83.81
C LYS A 39 -7.39 -34.77 -85.19
N PRO A 40 -6.91 -35.53 -86.19
CA PRO A 40 -7.75 -36.50 -86.87
C PRO A 40 -7.07 -37.74 -87.51
N ASP A 41 -7.89 -38.75 -87.66
CA ASP A 41 -8.25 -39.60 -88.81
C ASP A 41 -7.26 -40.33 -89.74
N LYS A 42 -7.64 -41.62 -89.92
CA LYS A 42 -7.75 -42.47 -91.11
C LYS A 42 -6.50 -43.22 -91.70
N LYS A 43 -6.53 -44.51 -91.70
CA LYS A 43 -7.01 -45.40 -92.77
C LYS A 43 -6.69 -46.85 -92.49
N ARG A 44 -7.68 -47.67 -92.54
CA ARG A 44 -7.96 -48.93 -93.20
C ARG A 44 -6.82 -49.63 -93.98
N ASN A 45 -6.58 -50.95 -93.72
CA ASN A 45 -6.82 -52.11 -94.56
C ASN A 45 -6.31 -53.40 -93.87
N VAL A 46 -7.15 -54.35 -93.60
CA VAL A 46 -7.54 -55.58 -94.25
C VAL A 46 -6.35 -56.57 -94.60
N LYS A 47 -6.28 -57.71 -93.92
CA LYS A 47 -6.54 -59.13 -94.31
C LYS A 47 -5.95 -60.14 -93.30
N LYS A 48 -6.78 -61.12 -93.00
CA LYS A 48 -6.45 -62.43 -92.39
C LYS A 48 -5.53 -63.24 -93.27
N PRO A 49 -4.95 -64.42 -92.87
CA PRO A 49 -5.48 -65.44 -91.95
C PRO A 49 -4.47 -66.20 -91.08
N ALA A 50 -5.04 -66.90 -90.15
CA ALA A 50 -4.70 -68.21 -89.55
C ALA A 50 -3.25 -68.66 -89.26
N GLY A 51 -3.02 -69.03 -88.06
CA GLY A 51 -1.90 -69.91 -87.68
C GLY A 51 -1.59 -70.02 -86.22
N THR A 52 -2.10 -71.10 -85.62
CA THR A 52 -1.55 -71.81 -84.47
C THR A 52 -1.40 -71.10 -83.10
N LYS A 53 -2.24 -71.50 -82.14
CA LYS A 53 -2.02 -71.37 -80.72
C LYS A 53 -0.62 -71.86 -80.31
N LYS A 54 0.27 -70.92 -79.95
CA LYS A 54 1.37 -71.14 -79.01
C LYS A 54 0.99 -70.60 -77.66
N MET A 55 0.76 -71.51 -76.71
CA MET A 55 0.72 -71.20 -75.29
C MET A 55 2.04 -70.49 -74.95
N LYS A 56 1.98 -69.22 -74.69
CA LYS A 56 3.10 -68.47 -74.10
C LYS A 56 3.28 -68.99 -72.66
N LYS A 57 4.40 -69.67 -72.41
CA LYS A 57 4.95 -69.91 -71.07
C LYS A 57 5.03 -68.57 -70.41
N VAL A 58 4.17 -68.32 -69.38
CA VAL A 58 4.29 -67.17 -68.51
C VAL A 58 5.64 -67.30 -67.82
N SER A 59 6.55 -66.36 -68.04
CA SER A 59 7.90 -66.37 -67.50
C SER A 59 7.81 -66.56 -65.98
N ASP A 60 8.48 -67.50 -65.39
CA ASP A 60 8.55 -67.83 -63.93
C ASP A 60 8.80 -66.59 -63.07
N ARG A 61 9.45 -65.58 -63.59
CA ARG A 61 9.68 -64.28 -62.91
C ARG A 61 8.40 -63.46 -62.73
N LYS A 62 7.48 -63.47 -63.71
CA LYS A 62 6.19 -62.77 -63.59
C LYS A 62 5.25 -63.51 -62.62
N PHE A 63 5.27 -64.84 -62.65
CA PHE A 63 4.48 -65.66 -61.72
C PHE A 63 4.93 -65.43 -60.26
N LYS A 64 6.26 -65.44 -60.01
CA LYS A 64 6.82 -65.13 -58.68
C LYS A 64 6.49 -63.71 -58.22
N ILE A 65 6.48 -62.71 -59.11
CA ILE A 65 6.06 -61.31 -58.77
C ILE A 65 4.57 -61.29 -58.43
N TRP A 66 3.71 -61.94 -59.19
CA TRP A 66 2.25 -61.98 -58.86
C TRP A 66 1.99 -62.75 -57.59
N LEU A 67 2.72 -63.76 -57.28
CA LEU A 67 2.63 -64.52 -56.03
C LEU A 67 3.06 -63.60 -54.82
N GLY A 68 4.12 -62.83 -54.98
CA GLY A 68 4.59 -61.86 -54.02
C GLY A 68 3.58 -60.74 -53.80
N VAL A 69 3.01 -60.20 -54.89
CA VAL A 69 1.93 -59.13 -54.76
C VAL A 69 0.70 -59.72 -54.11
N GLY A 70 0.33 -60.97 -54.44
CA GLY A 70 -0.81 -61.63 -53.77
C GLY A 70 -0.58 -61.83 -52.26
N ALA A 71 0.65 -62.27 -51.91
CA ALA A 71 1.01 -62.41 -50.48
C ALA A 71 0.95 -61.06 -49.70
N VAL A 72 1.49 -59.97 -50.28
CA VAL A 72 1.43 -58.63 -49.70
C VAL A 72 -0.04 -58.16 -49.56
N ALA A 73 -0.88 -58.36 -50.57
CA ALA A 73 -2.30 -58.03 -50.52
C ALA A 73 -3.04 -58.85 -49.47
N ALA A 74 -2.72 -60.16 -49.35
CA ALA A 74 -3.32 -60.99 -48.31
C ALA A 74 -2.91 -60.54 -46.89
N CYS A 75 -1.64 -60.21 -46.67
CA CYS A 75 -1.15 -59.67 -45.42
C CYS A 75 -1.85 -58.31 -45.10
N TYR A 76 -1.99 -57.44 -46.10
CA TYR A 76 -2.69 -56.15 -45.91
C TYR A 76 -4.16 -56.35 -45.51
N ILE A 77 -4.85 -57.27 -46.18
CA ILE A 77 -6.27 -57.59 -45.83
C ILE A 77 -6.35 -58.20 -44.44
N MET A 78 -5.48 -59.16 -44.11
CA MET A 78 -5.46 -59.77 -42.76
C MET A 78 -5.23 -58.75 -41.68
N LEU A 79 -4.30 -57.83 -41.86
CA LEU A 79 -4.06 -56.75 -40.89
C LEU A 79 -5.22 -55.74 -40.83
N SER A 80 -5.84 -55.44 -41.99
CA SER A 80 -7.04 -54.59 -42.00
C SER A 80 -8.22 -55.24 -41.25
N VAL A 81 -8.39 -56.55 -41.35
CA VAL A 81 -9.39 -57.33 -40.57
C VAL A 81 -8.99 -57.37 -39.09
N TYR A 82 -7.71 -57.53 -38.77
CA TYR A 82 -7.23 -57.47 -37.39
C TYR A 82 -7.58 -56.13 -36.74
N PHE A 83 -7.26 -55.01 -37.41
CA PHE A 83 -7.54 -53.64 -36.92
C PHE A 83 -9.02 -53.27 -36.96
N SER A 84 -9.92 -54.07 -37.52
CA SER A 84 -11.36 -53.84 -37.38
C SER A 84 -11.87 -54.06 -35.94
N ASN A 85 -11.12 -54.82 -35.12
CA ASN A 85 -11.44 -55.11 -33.71
C ASN A 85 -10.32 -54.69 -32.73
N HIS A 86 -9.22 -54.12 -33.23
CA HIS A 86 -8.09 -53.66 -32.42
C HIS A 86 -7.75 -52.23 -32.75
N PHE A 87 -7.24 -51.48 -31.77
CA PHE A 87 -6.76 -50.12 -31.97
C PHE A 87 -5.53 -50.09 -32.90
N LEU A 88 -5.48 -49.04 -33.70
CA LEU A 88 -4.38 -48.83 -34.66
C LEU A 88 -3.04 -48.63 -33.94
N PRO A 89 -1.89 -48.88 -34.66
CA PRO A 89 -0.58 -48.60 -34.11
C PRO A 89 -0.48 -47.16 -33.59
N ARG A 90 0.26 -46.96 -32.48
CA ARG A 90 0.51 -45.65 -31.84
C ARG A 90 -0.72 -44.90 -31.31
N THR A 91 -1.91 -45.56 -31.25
CA THR A 91 -3.09 -44.98 -30.61
C THR A 91 -2.87 -44.80 -29.11
N GLU A 92 -3.15 -43.61 -28.59
CA GLU A 92 -3.16 -43.30 -27.17
C GLU A 92 -4.53 -42.72 -26.78
N ILE A 93 -5.05 -43.10 -25.62
CA ILE A 93 -6.29 -42.61 -25.01
C ILE A 93 -5.97 -42.24 -23.57
N ASN A 94 -6.20 -41.00 -23.17
CA ASN A 94 -5.87 -40.48 -21.85
C ASN A 94 -4.45 -40.84 -21.37
N GLY A 95 -3.46 -40.78 -22.26
CA GLY A 95 -2.06 -41.18 -21.96
C GLY A 95 -1.77 -42.68 -21.99
N TYR A 96 -2.78 -43.52 -22.04
CA TYR A 96 -2.59 -44.98 -22.13
C TYR A 96 -2.32 -45.43 -23.55
N SER A 97 -1.30 -46.26 -23.71
CA SER A 97 -0.97 -46.87 -25.03
C SER A 97 -1.97 -47.98 -25.36
N CYS A 98 -2.87 -47.69 -26.30
CA CYS A 98 -3.93 -48.60 -26.75
C CYS A 98 -3.61 -49.43 -27.97
N GLN A 99 -2.42 -49.26 -28.58
CA GLN A 99 -2.02 -49.93 -29.81
C GLN A 99 -2.17 -51.45 -29.71
N PHE A 100 -2.75 -52.06 -30.75
CA PHE A 100 -2.97 -53.53 -30.86
C PHE A 100 -3.89 -54.13 -29.78
N LYS A 101 -4.54 -53.34 -28.93
CA LYS A 101 -5.46 -53.82 -27.90
C LYS A 101 -6.89 -53.83 -28.42
N THR A 102 -7.75 -54.68 -27.83
CA THR A 102 -9.20 -54.63 -28.03
C THR A 102 -9.80 -53.53 -27.14
N VAL A 103 -11.08 -53.22 -27.39
CA VAL A 103 -11.83 -52.25 -26.58
C VAL A 103 -11.89 -52.70 -25.12
N GLU A 104 -12.14 -53.98 -24.86
CA GLU A 104 -12.22 -54.55 -23.51
C GLU A 104 -10.88 -54.43 -22.77
N GLN A 105 -9.78 -54.75 -23.48
CA GLN A 105 -8.43 -54.61 -22.90
C GLN A 105 -8.09 -53.16 -22.56
N VAL A 106 -8.54 -52.18 -23.36
CA VAL A 106 -8.34 -50.76 -23.07
C VAL A 106 -9.19 -50.32 -21.90
N LYS A 107 -10.47 -50.71 -21.84
CA LYS A 107 -11.36 -50.40 -20.70
C LYS A 107 -10.82 -50.98 -19.40
N GLU A 108 -10.32 -52.22 -19.41
CA GLU A 108 -9.71 -52.83 -18.22
C GLU A 108 -8.46 -52.12 -17.77
N MET A 109 -7.56 -51.80 -18.71
CA MET A 109 -6.35 -51.04 -18.42
C MET A 109 -6.62 -49.66 -17.80
N ILE A 110 -7.68 -48.97 -18.28
CA ILE A 110 -8.08 -47.66 -17.70
C ILE A 110 -8.70 -47.86 -16.30
N ARG A 111 -9.50 -48.92 -16.09
CA ARG A 111 -10.06 -49.25 -14.77
C ARG A 111 -8.96 -49.56 -13.76
N GLU A 112 -8.00 -50.43 -14.10
CA GLU A 112 -6.83 -50.69 -13.25
C GLU A 112 -6.03 -49.43 -12.99
N GLY A 113 -5.94 -48.53 -14.00
CA GLY A 113 -5.31 -47.21 -13.85
C GLY A 113 -6.01 -46.30 -12.86
N CYS A 114 -7.36 -46.31 -12.85
CA CYS A 114 -8.14 -45.58 -11.85
C CYS A 114 -7.95 -46.17 -10.44
N GLU A 115 -8.02 -47.49 -10.29
CA GLU A 115 -7.85 -48.16 -8.98
C GLU A 115 -6.49 -47.91 -8.33
N THR A 116 -5.46 -47.79 -9.15
CA THR A 116 -4.07 -47.56 -8.70
C THR A 116 -3.65 -46.10 -8.77
N TYR A 117 -4.61 -45.19 -9.00
CA TYR A 117 -4.31 -43.76 -9.14
C TYR A 117 -3.78 -43.14 -7.85
N GLN A 118 -2.74 -42.33 -8.01
CA GLN A 118 -2.15 -41.48 -6.99
C GLN A 118 -1.76 -40.15 -7.61
N LEU A 119 -2.25 -39.07 -7.07
CA LEU A 119 -1.85 -37.71 -7.42
C LEU A 119 -0.87 -37.20 -6.37
N VAL A 120 0.36 -36.97 -6.77
CA VAL A 120 1.39 -36.35 -5.92
C VAL A 120 1.30 -34.84 -6.06
N LEU A 121 0.97 -34.16 -4.95
CA LEU A 121 0.97 -32.72 -4.84
C LEU A 121 2.35 -32.26 -4.41
N LYS A 122 3.03 -31.47 -5.21
CA LYS A 122 4.34 -30.89 -4.89
C LYS A 122 4.19 -29.50 -4.31
N GLU A 123 4.59 -29.34 -3.07
CA GLU A 123 4.52 -28.10 -2.30
C GLU A 123 5.85 -27.37 -2.26
N ARG A 124 5.80 -26.09 -1.83
CA ARG A 124 6.99 -25.32 -1.48
C ARG A 124 7.78 -25.98 -0.35
N GLY A 125 9.11 -25.97 -0.44
CA GLY A 125 10.00 -26.54 0.56
C GLY A 125 10.19 -28.05 0.44
N GLU A 126 10.03 -28.61 -0.78
CA GLU A 126 10.25 -30.04 -1.09
C GLU A 126 9.32 -30.98 -0.29
N LYS A 127 8.15 -30.48 0.09
CA LYS A 127 7.11 -31.30 0.71
C LYS A 127 6.21 -31.89 -0.36
N GLU A 128 5.68 -33.08 -0.09
CA GLU A 128 4.75 -33.78 -0.96
C GLU A 128 3.58 -34.33 -0.17
N GLU A 129 2.38 -34.24 -0.73
CA GLU A 129 1.18 -34.92 -0.24
C GLU A 129 0.60 -35.79 -1.34
N ILE A 130 -0.15 -36.81 -0.99
CA ILE A 130 -0.68 -37.76 -1.97
C ILE A 130 -2.17 -37.89 -1.77
N ILE A 131 -2.93 -37.74 -2.87
CA ILE A 131 -4.34 -38.10 -2.94
C ILE A 131 -4.44 -39.42 -3.71
N THR A 132 -5.05 -40.43 -3.09
CA THR A 132 -5.24 -41.76 -3.68
C THR A 132 -6.62 -41.91 -4.29
N ALA A 133 -6.77 -42.86 -5.21
CA ALA A 133 -8.06 -43.22 -5.79
C ALA A 133 -9.15 -43.52 -4.75
N ASP A 134 -8.80 -44.27 -3.72
CA ASP A 134 -9.73 -44.66 -2.64
C ASP A 134 -10.25 -43.46 -1.84
N GLN A 135 -9.42 -42.42 -1.68
CA GLN A 135 -9.81 -41.20 -0.95
C GLN A 135 -10.89 -40.39 -1.66
N VAL A 136 -10.99 -40.51 -2.99
CA VAL A 136 -11.92 -39.73 -3.81
C VAL A 136 -12.94 -40.61 -4.55
N ASP A 137 -12.93 -41.94 -4.33
CA ASP A 137 -13.75 -42.94 -5.04
C ASP A 137 -13.68 -42.75 -6.56
N LEU A 138 -12.43 -42.77 -7.08
CA LEU A 138 -12.16 -42.52 -8.49
C LEU A 138 -12.53 -43.72 -9.35
N GLN A 139 -13.44 -43.55 -10.31
CA GLN A 139 -13.99 -44.60 -11.09
C GLN A 139 -13.95 -44.31 -12.61
N PHE A 140 -13.69 -45.36 -13.40
CA PHE A 140 -13.92 -45.32 -14.83
C PHE A 140 -15.37 -45.59 -15.18
N VAL A 141 -16.00 -44.69 -15.95
CA VAL A 141 -17.39 -44.84 -16.44
C VAL A 141 -17.39 -45.31 -17.89
N ASP A 142 -17.93 -46.49 -18.15
CA ASP A 142 -18.11 -46.99 -19.51
C ASP A 142 -19.33 -46.35 -20.19
N ASP A 143 -19.08 -45.24 -20.89
CA ASP A 143 -20.07 -44.49 -21.65
C ASP A 143 -20.04 -44.75 -23.15
N ASN A 144 -19.43 -45.89 -23.55
CA ASN A 144 -19.21 -46.30 -24.95
C ASN A 144 -18.35 -45.33 -25.81
N LYS A 145 -17.66 -44.38 -25.24
CA LYS A 145 -16.76 -43.49 -26.00
C LYS A 145 -15.59 -44.25 -26.59
N ILE A 146 -15.00 -45.17 -25.82
CA ILE A 146 -13.87 -46.00 -26.27
C ILE A 146 -14.28 -46.89 -27.45
N ASP A 147 -15.50 -47.50 -27.36
CA ASP A 147 -16.09 -48.28 -28.46
C ASP A 147 -16.26 -47.42 -29.72
N ARG A 148 -16.74 -46.18 -29.54
CA ARG A 148 -16.92 -45.26 -30.68
C ARG A 148 -15.61 -44.90 -31.34
N ILE A 149 -14.59 -44.55 -30.56
CA ILE A 149 -13.25 -44.25 -31.10
C ILE A 149 -12.71 -45.40 -31.91
N GLN A 150 -12.82 -46.64 -31.42
CA GLN A 150 -12.34 -47.83 -32.15
C GLN A 150 -13.13 -48.01 -33.44
N LYS A 151 -14.47 -47.86 -33.45
CA LYS A 151 -15.33 -48.01 -34.64
C LYS A 151 -15.11 -46.92 -35.68
N GLU A 152 -14.74 -45.71 -35.26
CA GLU A 152 -14.46 -44.57 -36.14
C GLU A 152 -13.04 -44.63 -36.78
N GLN A 153 -12.17 -45.48 -36.26
CA GLN A 153 -10.83 -45.67 -36.85
C GLN A 153 -10.89 -46.24 -38.27
N ASN A 154 -10.10 -45.67 -39.18
CA ASN A 154 -9.98 -46.21 -40.54
C ASN A 154 -9.04 -47.41 -40.55
N HIS A 155 -9.58 -48.58 -40.27
CA HIS A 155 -8.81 -49.87 -40.24
C HIS A 155 -8.16 -50.24 -41.58
N TYR A 156 -8.61 -49.70 -42.70
CA TYR A 156 -7.92 -49.83 -44.00
C TYR A 156 -6.71 -48.89 -44.10
N GLY A 157 -6.69 -47.80 -43.35
CA GLY A 157 -5.58 -46.85 -43.33
C GLY A 157 -4.48 -47.16 -42.31
N TRP A 158 -4.43 -48.36 -41.72
CA TRP A 158 -3.51 -48.74 -40.66
C TRP A 158 -2.02 -48.45 -40.95
N ILE A 159 -1.59 -48.50 -42.23
CA ILE A 159 -0.24 -48.14 -42.61
C ILE A 159 0.07 -46.67 -42.31
N LEU A 160 -0.90 -45.77 -42.43
CA LEU A 160 -0.71 -44.34 -42.15
C LEU A 160 -0.51 -44.12 -40.67
N ALA A 161 -1.16 -44.92 -39.82
CA ALA A 161 -1.01 -44.84 -38.36
C ALA A 161 0.40 -45.23 -37.86
N LEU A 162 1.24 -45.85 -38.69
CA LEU A 162 2.65 -46.07 -38.39
C LEU A 162 3.46 -44.77 -38.40
N PHE A 163 2.98 -43.73 -39.09
CA PHE A 163 3.62 -42.42 -39.26
C PHE A 163 2.88 -41.31 -38.56
N ASP A 164 1.64 -41.55 -38.14
CA ASP A 164 0.80 -40.65 -37.38
C ASP A 164 0.54 -41.21 -35.98
N LYS A 165 0.31 -40.34 -35.00
CA LYS A 165 0.01 -40.73 -33.61
C LYS A 165 -1.42 -40.27 -33.27
N PRO A 166 -2.44 -41.16 -33.45
CA PRO A 166 -3.78 -40.85 -33.00
C PRO A 166 -3.80 -40.66 -31.46
N LEU A 167 -4.01 -39.44 -31.02
CA LEU A 167 -4.07 -39.04 -29.62
C LEU A 167 -5.50 -38.62 -29.29
N TYR A 168 -6.08 -39.22 -28.29
CA TYR A 168 -7.43 -38.91 -27.79
C TYR A 168 -7.31 -38.54 -26.31
N GLU A 169 -7.25 -37.21 -26.05
CA GLU A 169 -7.24 -36.68 -24.71
C GLU A 169 -8.68 -36.58 -24.17
N ASN A 170 -8.89 -36.79 -22.89
CA ASN A 170 -10.20 -36.77 -22.22
C ASN A 170 -11.28 -37.64 -22.88
N ALA A 171 -10.88 -38.71 -23.52
CA ALA A 171 -11.75 -39.61 -24.26
C ALA A 171 -12.37 -40.72 -23.37
N ALA A 172 -11.70 -41.10 -22.29
CA ALA A 172 -12.27 -41.98 -21.27
C ALA A 172 -12.94 -41.11 -20.18
N THR A 173 -14.17 -41.43 -19.81
CA THR A 173 -14.88 -40.74 -18.74
C THR A 173 -14.45 -41.31 -17.41
N ILE A 174 -13.81 -40.47 -16.61
CA ILE A 174 -13.44 -40.70 -15.21
C ILE A 174 -14.36 -39.88 -14.33
N THR A 175 -14.84 -40.42 -13.23
CA THR A 175 -15.66 -39.75 -12.24
C THR A 175 -15.13 -40.04 -10.85
N TYR A 176 -15.53 -39.21 -9.89
CA TYR A 176 -15.17 -39.35 -8.48
C TYR A 176 -16.40 -38.98 -7.64
N ASP A 177 -16.40 -39.36 -6.36
CA ASP A 177 -17.44 -38.92 -5.40
C ASP A 177 -17.10 -37.50 -4.88
N GLU A 178 -18.05 -36.58 -5.03
CA GLU A 178 -17.85 -35.15 -4.69
C GLU A 178 -17.59 -34.93 -3.20
N ASP A 179 -18.35 -35.66 -2.32
CA ASP A 179 -18.18 -35.50 -0.87
C ASP A 179 -16.85 -36.11 -0.41
N ALA A 180 -16.44 -37.25 -0.97
CA ALA A 180 -15.14 -37.86 -0.71
C ALA A 180 -14.00 -36.96 -1.17
N PHE A 181 -14.13 -36.37 -2.36
CA PHE A 181 -13.17 -35.42 -2.92
C PHE A 181 -13.00 -34.19 -2.01
N LEU A 182 -14.11 -33.56 -1.57
CA LEU A 182 -14.05 -32.41 -0.68
C LEU A 182 -13.35 -32.75 0.63
N ASN A 183 -13.68 -33.89 1.23
CA ASN A 183 -13.06 -34.36 2.47
C ASN A 183 -11.55 -34.63 2.27
N ALA A 184 -11.15 -35.21 1.14
CA ALA A 184 -9.74 -35.45 0.84
C ALA A 184 -8.97 -34.12 0.72
N VAL A 185 -9.51 -33.14 0.00
CA VAL A 185 -8.90 -31.80 -0.15
C VAL A 185 -8.83 -31.08 1.20
N GLU A 186 -9.91 -31.04 1.98
CA GLU A 186 -9.93 -30.37 3.29
C GLU A 186 -8.97 -30.99 4.31
N SER A 187 -8.62 -32.27 4.15
CA SER A 187 -7.70 -32.98 5.03
C SER A 187 -6.21 -32.70 4.76
N LEU A 188 -5.89 -32.03 3.65
CA LEU A 188 -4.51 -31.76 3.27
C LEU A 188 -3.75 -30.97 4.32
N GLU A 189 -2.49 -31.36 4.56
CA GLU A 189 -1.61 -30.71 5.52
C GLU A 189 -1.27 -29.27 5.12
N CYS A 190 -1.17 -28.99 3.81
CA CYS A 190 -0.86 -27.66 3.29
C CYS A 190 -1.96 -26.62 3.58
N LEU A 191 -3.19 -27.05 3.92
CA LEU A 191 -4.29 -26.17 4.30
C LEU A 191 -4.37 -25.94 5.82
N LYS A 192 -3.66 -26.73 6.63
CA LYS A 192 -3.67 -26.58 8.08
C LYS A 192 -2.96 -25.29 8.50
N LYS A 193 -3.58 -24.58 9.45
CA LYS A 193 -3.09 -23.28 9.93
C LYS A 193 -1.64 -23.30 10.43
N GLU A 194 -1.23 -24.39 11.08
CA GLU A 194 0.13 -24.59 11.58
C GLU A 194 1.18 -24.70 10.48
N ASN A 195 0.79 -25.13 9.28
CA ASN A 195 1.65 -25.27 8.10
C ASN A 195 1.59 -24.06 7.17
N THR A 196 0.67 -23.12 7.44
CA THR A 196 0.39 -21.98 6.58
C THR A 196 1.17 -20.76 7.04
N LYS A 197 1.91 -20.14 6.13
CA LYS A 197 2.58 -18.86 6.31
C LYS A 197 2.01 -17.84 5.33
N GLU A 198 1.48 -16.72 5.86
CA GLU A 198 1.00 -15.63 5.02
C GLU A 198 2.12 -15.05 4.16
N PRO A 199 1.86 -14.74 2.90
CA PRO A 199 2.83 -14.05 2.06
C PRO A 199 3.06 -12.63 2.59
N LYS A 200 4.31 -12.16 2.52
CA LYS A 200 4.67 -10.78 2.84
C LYS A 200 5.14 -10.08 1.58
N ALA A 201 4.59 -8.89 1.34
CA ALA A 201 5.03 -8.05 0.23
C ALA A 201 6.46 -7.56 0.42
N ALA A 202 7.14 -7.28 -0.68
CA ALA A 202 8.36 -6.49 -0.65
C ALA A 202 8.04 -5.05 -0.25
N TYR A 203 8.93 -4.40 0.51
CA TYR A 203 8.76 -3.03 0.98
C TYR A 203 10.10 -2.34 1.24
N PRO A 204 10.17 -1.00 1.16
CA PRO A 204 11.35 -0.26 1.58
C PRO A 204 11.48 -0.25 3.10
N SER A 205 12.68 -0.53 3.62
CA SER A 205 13.02 -0.46 5.05
C SER A 205 14.27 0.37 5.26
N TYR A 206 14.28 1.16 6.33
CA TYR A 206 15.45 1.95 6.69
C TYR A 206 16.55 1.07 7.25
N MET A 207 17.73 1.14 6.64
CA MET A 207 18.95 0.46 7.08
C MET A 207 19.84 1.46 7.81
N GLU A 208 19.84 1.39 9.14
CA GLU A 208 20.54 2.34 10.00
C GLU A 208 22.04 2.42 9.68
N GLU A 209 22.69 1.26 9.47
CA GLU A 209 24.13 1.19 9.14
C GLU A 209 24.50 1.94 7.84
N LYS A 210 23.59 1.99 6.87
CA LYS A 210 23.78 2.65 5.59
C LYS A 210 23.18 4.05 5.56
N GLY A 211 22.25 4.33 6.46
CA GLY A 211 21.49 5.58 6.51
C GLY A 211 20.61 5.79 5.28
N THR A 212 20.05 4.71 4.70
CA THR A 212 19.20 4.72 3.50
C THR A 212 18.08 3.71 3.61
N PHE A 213 17.02 3.91 2.84
CA PHE A 213 15.99 2.88 2.61
C PHE A 213 16.45 1.90 1.55
N GLU A 214 16.36 0.61 1.85
CA GLU A 214 16.59 -0.48 0.91
C GLU A 214 15.36 -1.37 0.82
N ILE A 215 15.21 -2.08 -0.31
CA ILE A 215 14.09 -2.98 -0.52
C ILE A 215 14.31 -4.27 0.26
N VAL A 216 13.41 -4.55 1.19
CA VAL A 216 13.27 -5.87 1.81
C VAL A 216 12.49 -6.74 0.84
N LYS A 217 13.07 -7.88 0.49
CA LYS A 217 12.50 -8.82 -0.47
C LYS A 217 11.20 -9.43 0.08
N GLU A 218 10.28 -9.75 -0.81
CA GLU A 218 9.06 -10.46 -0.49
C GLU A 218 9.33 -11.84 0.11
N ASP A 219 8.45 -12.28 0.97
CA ASP A 219 8.36 -13.66 1.42
C ASP A 219 7.12 -14.26 0.79
N PRO A 220 7.26 -15.22 -0.14
CA PRO A 220 6.13 -15.78 -0.84
C PRO A 220 5.19 -16.60 0.07
N GLY A 221 5.61 -16.92 1.32
CA GLY A 221 4.81 -17.72 2.24
C GLY A 221 4.52 -19.13 1.74
N THR A 222 3.55 -19.80 2.39
CA THR A 222 3.07 -21.14 2.02
C THR A 222 1.55 -21.21 2.00
N LYS A 223 0.85 -20.07 2.11
CA LYS A 223 -0.61 -20.05 2.09
C LYS A 223 -1.15 -20.42 0.72
N VAL A 224 -1.96 -21.45 0.70
CA VAL A 224 -2.66 -21.92 -0.50
C VAL A 224 -4.03 -21.26 -0.61
N ASP A 225 -4.43 -20.90 -1.82
CA ASP A 225 -5.79 -20.54 -2.17
C ASP A 225 -6.59 -21.83 -2.33
N GLN A 226 -7.50 -22.10 -1.42
CA GLN A 226 -8.24 -23.37 -1.33
C GLN A 226 -9.13 -23.61 -2.55
N GLU A 227 -9.73 -22.55 -3.11
CA GLU A 227 -10.60 -22.69 -4.27
C GLU A 227 -9.77 -23.01 -5.52
N VAL A 228 -8.64 -22.34 -5.72
CA VAL A 228 -7.73 -22.64 -6.83
C VAL A 228 -7.15 -24.04 -6.69
N LEU A 229 -6.71 -24.44 -5.49
CA LEU A 229 -6.19 -25.78 -5.24
C LEU A 229 -7.23 -26.84 -5.60
N LYS A 230 -8.47 -26.68 -5.15
CA LYS A 230 -9.59 -27.58 -5.42
C LYS A 230 -9.82 -27.72 -6.93
N GLU A 231 -9.87 -26.61 -7.67
CA GLU A 231 -10.03 -26.61 -9.12
C GLU A 231 -8.87 -27.36 -9.82
N GLN A 232 -7.64 -27.10 -9.43
CA GLN A 232 -6.46 -27.72 -10.02
C GLN A 232 -6.34 -29.22 -9.72
N ILE A 233 -6.73 -29.66 -8.50
CA ILE A 233 -6.78 -31.08 -8.16
C ILE A 233 -7.88 -31.76 -8.97
N GLN A 234 -9.06 -31.17 -9.11
CA GLN A 234 -10.16 -31.68 -9.91
C GLN A 234 -9.76 -31.89 -11.37
N ASP A 235 -9.11 -30.87 -11.97
CA ASP A 235 -8.60 -30.95 -13.34
C ASP A 235 -7.53 -32.04 -13.50
N ALA A 236 -6.65 -32.20 -12.51
CA ALA A 236 -5.63 -33.25 -12.49
C ALA A 236 -6.25 -34.65 -12.45
N LEU A 237 -7.25 -34.87 -11.58
CA LEU A 237 -7.98 -36.15 -11.47
C LEU A 237 -8.67 -36.51 -12.80
N LEU A 238 -9.40 -35.57 -13.40
CA LEU A 238 -10.14 -35.79 -14.63
C LEU A 238 -9.23 -35.99 -15.85
N SER A 239 -8.00 -35.45 -15.81
CA SER A 239 -7.00 -35.57 -16.87
C SER A 239 -6.01 -36.73 -16.65
N ASP A 240 -6.19 -37.54 -15.61
CA ASP A 240 -5.26 -38.62 -15.21
C ASP A 240 -3.81 -38.15 -15.01
N LEU A 241 -3.64 -36.89 -14.51
CA LEU A 241 -2.31 -36.40 -14.12
C LEU A 241 -1.87 -37.10 -12.84
N ARG A 242 -0.60 -37.48 -12.73
CA ARG A 242 -0.02 -38.17 -11.58
C ARG A 242 0.78 -37.26 -10.65
N GLU A 243 1.03 -36.03 -11.07
CA GLU A 243 1.83 -35.04 -10.35
C GLU A 243 1.27 -33.65 -10.61
N LEU A 244 1.11 -32.85 -9.56
CA LEU A 244 0.65 -31.47 -9.60
C LEU A 244 1.59 -30.59 -8.77
N SER A 245 2.33 -29.72 -9.43
CA SER A 245 3.12 -28.68 -8.77
C SER A 245 2.19 -27.54 -8.37
N LEU A 246 2.01 -27.33 -7.07
CA LEU A 246 1.15 -26.24 -6.55
C LEU A 246 1.70 -24.86 -6.93
N GLU A 247 3.03 -24.74 -7.12
CA GLU A 247 3.66 -23.50 -7.58
C GLU A 247 3.29 -23.20 -9.04
N ASP A 248 3.50 -24.16 -9.93
CA ASP A 248 3.25 -24.00 -11.37
C ASP A 248 1.76 -23.87 -11.68
N ALA A 249 0.92 -24.54 -10.91
CA ALA A 249 -0.53 -24.45 -10.98
C ALA A 249 -1.08 -23.15 -10.38
N GLY A 250 -0.22 -22.33 -9.75
CA GLY A 250 -0.62 -21.05 -9.19
C GLY A 250 -1.52 -21.13 -7.95
N CYS A 251 -1.46 -22.25 -7.21
CA CYS A 251 -2.29 -22.47 -6.03
C CYS A 251 -1.94 -21.60 -4.82
N TYR A 252 -0.78 -20.95 -4.80
CA TYR A 252 -0.38 -20.13 -3.68
C TYR A 252 -0.90 -18.70 -3.76
N VAL A 253 -1.33 -18.17 -2.61
CA VAL A 253 -1.64 -16.75 -2.46
C VAL A 253 -0.36 -15.95 -2.72
N LYS A 254 -0.47 -14.96 -3.60
CA LYS A 254 0.69 -14.13 -4.01
C LYS A 254 0.89 -12.95 -3.07
N PRO A 255 2.14 -12.55 -2.81
CA PRO A 255 2.43 -11.27 -2.18
C PRO A 255 1.80 -10.12 -2.96
N ALA A 256 1.40 -9.05 -2.25
CA ALA A 256 0.82 -7.87 -2.90
C ALA A 256 1.83 -7.15 -3.82
N PHE A 257 3.12 -7.20 -3.45
CA PHE A 257 4.23 -6.61 -4.22
C PHE A 257 5.45 -7.52 -4.17
N TYR A 258 6.17 -7.53 -5.29
CA TYR A 258 7.47 -8.19 -5.44
C TYR A 258 8.60 -7.15 -5.45
N SER A 259 9.80 -7.56 -5.08
CA SER A 259 11.00 -6.71 -5.13
C SER A 259 11.40 -6.27 -6.55
N SER A 260 10.86 -6.94 -7.57
CA SER A 260 10.99 -6.57 -8.98
C SER A 260 9.97 -5.53 -9.44
N ASP A 261 8.97 -5.20 -8.64
CA ASP A 261 7.90 -4.29 -9.04
C ASP A 261 8.41 -2.85 -9.02
N THR A 262 8.13 -2.12 -10.08
CA THR A 262 8.52 -0.72 -10.25
C THR A 262 8.02 0.15 -9.12
N ALA A 263 6.80 -0.10 -8.62
CA ALA A 263 6.22 0.66 -7.52
C ALA A 263 7.04 0.60 -6.22
N VAL A 264 7.62 -0.57 -5.91
CA VAL A 264 8.48 -0.74 -4.71
C VAL A 264 9.81 0.00 -4.88
N ALA A 265 10.39 -0.05 -6.09
CA ALA A 265 11.62 0.69 -6.39
C ALA A 265 11.40 2.21 -6.33
N GLU A 266 10.33 2.71 -6.96
CA GLU A 266 9.95 4.13 -6.92
C GLU A 266 9.66 4.60 -5.50
N ALA A 267 9.04 3.76 -4.66
CA ALA A 267 8.81 4.06 -3.25
C ALA A 267 10.13 4.17 -2.48
N ALA A 268 11.07 3.26 -2.68
CA ALA A 268 12.39 3.30 -2.04
C ALA A 268 13.17 4.56 -2.45
N ASP A 269 13.19 4.89 -3.74
CA ASP A 269 13.85 6.09 -4.26
C ASP A 269 13.23 7.36 -3.68
N LYS A 270 11.90 7.44 -3.62
CA LYS A 270 11.17 8.57 -3.06
C LYS A 270 11.39 8.72 -1.56
N MET A 271 11.41 7.61 -0.80
CA MET A 271 11.75 7.65 0.62
C MET A 271 13.18 8.14 0.84
N ASN A 272 14.13 7.73 0.01
CA ASN A 272 15.51 8.23 0.06
C ASN A 272 15.60 9.71 -0.34
N GLN A 273 14.80 10.17 -1.28
CA GLN A 273 14.68 11.60 -1.61
C GLN A 273 14.17 12.39 -0.40
N TYR A 274 13.11 11.95 0.26
CA TYR A 274 12.58 12.61 1.48
C TYR A 274 13.57 12.54 2.64
N LEU A 275 14.29 11.45 2.78
CA LEU A 275 15.33 11.26 3.80
C LEU A 275 16.55 12.19 3.61
N ALA A 276 16.73 12.76 2.42
CA ALA A 276 17.75 13.77 2.16
C ALA A 276 17.39 15.13 2.78
N THR A 277 16.16 15.34 3.24
CA THR A 277 15.73 16.57 3.92
C THR A 277 16.51 16.75 5.22
N GLU A 278 17.08 17.93 5.42
CA GLU A 278 17.66 18.35 6.69
C GLU A 278 16.85 19.49 7.28
N ILE A 279 16.23 19.29 8.43
CA ILE A 279 15.41 20.31 9.08
C ILE A 279 16.07 20.77 10.38
N THR A 280 16.27 22.07 10.51
CA THR A 280 16.81 22.70 11.72
C THR A 280 15.87 23.81 12.17
N TYR A 281 15.34 23.69 13.37
CA TYR A 281 14.58 24.75 14.03
C TYR A 281 15.52 25.78 14.65
N ASP A 282 15.35 27.04 14.29
CA ASP A 282 15.98 28.17 14.98
C ASP A 282 15.04 28.68 16.07
N MET A 283 15.43 28.50 17.33
CA MET A 283 14.67 29.00 18.47
C MET A 283 15.08 30.42 18.89
N GLY A 284 15.96 31.08 18.11
CA GLY A 284 16.52 32.40 18.39
C GLY A 284 17.65 32.41 19.43
N TYR A 285 17.78 31.40 20.26
CA TYR A 285 18.86 31.27 21.27
C TYR A 285 19.57 29.91 21.21
N THR A 286 18.96 28.93 20.58
CA THR A 286 19.49 27.62 20.30
C THR A 286 18.88 27.09 19.02
N SER A 287 19.46 26.04 18.46
CA SER A 287 18.89 25.34 17.31
C SER A 287 18.63 23.88 17.64
N VAL A 288 17.62 23.32 17.00
CA VAL A 288 17.21 21.92 17.15
C VAL A 288 17.19 21.29 15.77
N LYS A 289 18.10 20.36 15.52
CA LYS A 289 18.15 19.59 14.28
C LYS A 289 17.34 18.30 14.44
N ILE A 290 16.55 17.97 13.43
CA ILE A 290 15.88 16.67 13.35
C ILE A 290 16.91 15.64 12.90
N GLU A 291 17.06 14.59 13.70
CA GLU A 291 18.00 13.51 13.38
C GLU A 291 17.44 12.66 12.21
N LYS A 292 18.37 12.18 11.39
CA LYS A 292 18.01 11.39 10.19
C LYS A 292 17.20 10.14 10.51
N GLN A 293 17.51 9.49 11.61
CA GLN A 293 16.78 8.31 12.10
C GLN A 293 15.35 8.64 12.51
N GLU A 294 15.14 9.80 13.14
CA GLU A 294 13.81 10.32 13.49
C GLU A 294 12.97 10.53 12.22
N LEU A 295 13.53 11.24 11.23
CA LEU A 295 12.89 11.50 9.96
C LEU A 295 12.59 10.20 9.20
N ALA A 296 13.51 9.22 9.19
CA ALA A 296 13.27 7.91 8.61
C ALA A 296 12.08 7.19 9.26
N GLY A 297 11.94 7.34 10.57
CA GLY A 297 10.80 6.77 11.31
C GLY A 297 9.44 7.32 10.92
N TRP A 298 9.37 8.52 10.32
CA TRP A 298 8.12 9.16 9.87
C TRP A 298 7.68 8.70 8.48
N LEU A 299 8.55 8.01 7.72
CA LEU A 299 8.25 7.58 6.35
C LEU A 299 7.73 6.16 6.34
N LYS A 300 6.61 5.94 5.68
CA LYS A 300 6.00 4.62 5.46
C LYS A 300 5.37 4.53 4.08
N VAL A 301 5.04 3.33 3.65
CA VAL A 301 4.25 3.09 2.45
C VAL A 301 2.82 2.71 2.82
N ASP A 302 1.86 3.12 2.00
CA ASP A 302 0.48 2.69 2.10
C ASP A 302 0.26 1.31 1.43
N LYS A 303 -1.00 0.86 1.36
CA LYS A 303 -1.37 -0.43 0.76
C LYS A 303 -1.12 -0.49 -0.75
N GLU A 304 -1.04 0.64 -1.42
CA GLU A 304 -0.75 0.82 -2.83
C GLU A 304 0.73 1.08 -3.12
N SER A 305 1.61 0.96 -2.09
CA SER A 305 3.05 1.27 -2.14
C SER A 305 3.39 2.75 -2.37
N ASN A 306 2.45 3.69 -2.11
CA ASN A 306 2.76 5.12 -2.13
C ASN A 306 3.47 5.53 -0.85
N VAL A 307 4.47 6.40 -0.98
CA VAL A 307 5.17 6.98 0.18
C VAL A 307 4.30 8.02 0.86
N VAL A 308 4.06 7.83 2.14
CA VAL A 308 3.31 8.74 3.00
C VAL A 308 4.12 9.09 4.25
N VAL A 309 3.87 10.30 4.78
CA VAL A 309 4.42 10.73 6.06
C VAL A 309 3.47 10.25 7.17
N ASP A 310 4.01 9.62 8.19
CA ASP A 310 3.27 9.19 9.39
C ASP A 310 2.96 10.40 10.26
N VAL A 311 1.76 10.97 10.10
CA VAL A 311 1.32 12.19 10.77
C VAL A 311 1.35 12.03 12.29
N ASP A 312 0.97 10.87 12.82
CA ASP A 312 0.95 10.62 14.28
C ASP A 312 2.35 10.81 14.89
N LYS A 313 3.39 10.33 14.20
CA LYS A 313 4.79 10.50 14.66
C LYS A 313 5.28 11.94 14.55
N VAL A 314 4.84 12.65 13.53
CA VAL A 314 5.13 14.09 13.39
C VAL A 314 4.43 14.87 14.50
N GLU A 315 3.19 14.51 14.86
CA GLU A 315 2.46 15.10 16.00
C GLU A 315 3.20 14.85 17.32
N ASP A 316 3.68 13.63 17.56
CA ASP A 316 4.47 13.29 18.74
C ASP A 316 5.74 14.17 18.83
N TYR A 317 6.43 14.37 17.70
CA TYR A 317 7.61 15.23 17.65
C TYR A 317 7.28 16.70 17.92
N VAL A 318 6.21 17.23 17.32
CA VAL A 318 5.77 18.63 17.55
C VAL A 318 5.32 18.82 19.00
N ASP A 319 4.67 17.83 19.61
CA ASP A 319 4.32 17.85 21.04
C ASP A 319 5.57 17.87 21.92
N TRP A 320 6.56 17.02 21.59
CA TRP A 320 7.86 17.03 22.25
C TRP A 320 8.55 18.41 22.10
N LEU A 321 8.54 19.00 20.90
CA LEU A 321 9.09 20.32 20.64
C LEU A 321 8.39 21.37 21.50
N GLY A 322 7.05 21.33 21.58
CA GLY A 322 6.25 22.21 22.42
C GLY A 322 6.55 22.06 23.92
N LYS A 323 6.67 20.83 24.42
CA LYS A 323 7.01 20.54 25.81
C LYS A 323 8.37 21.09 26.23
N ASN A 324 9.34 21.08 25.31
CA ASN A 324 10.71 21.49 25.61
C ASN A 324 10.98 22.98 25.35
N TYR A 325 10.27 23.61 24.42
CA TYR A 325 10.61 24.97 23.96
C TYR A 325 9.50 26.00 24.09
N ASN A 326 8.26 25.61 24.40
CA ASN A 326 7.24 26.58 24.79
C ASN A 326 7.55 27.15 26.16
N THR A 327 7.36 28.48 26.29
CA THR A 327 7.53 29.20 27.58
C THR A 327 6.25 29.77 28.12
N CYS A 328 5.14 29.70 27.39
CA CYS A 328 3.84 30.17 27.84
C CYS A 328 3.34 29.35 29.04
N GLY A 329 3.07 30.02 30.18
CA GLY A 329 2.52 29.39 31.38
C GLY A 329 3.48 28.52 32.20
N ILE A 330 4.74 28.39 31.80
CA ILE A 330 5.72 27.57 32.53
C ILE A 330 6.07 28.15 33.90
N ARG A 331 6.66 27.30 34.74
CA ARG A 331 7.23 27.72 36.02
C ARG A 331 8.57 28.39 35.78
N ARG A 332 8.74 29.65 36.29
CA ARG A 332 9.95 30.45 36.18
C ARG A 332 10.53 30.80 37.54
N LYS A 333 11.85 30.79 37.67
CA LYS A 333 12.55 31.44 38.79
C LYS A 333 12.71 32.94 38.44
N PHE A 334 12.14 33.79 39.22
CA PHE A 334 12.17 35.24 39.04
C PHE A 334 12.91 35.91 40.20
N LYS A 335 13.96 36.66 39.87
CA LYS A 335 14.67 37.49 40.84
C LYS A 335 13.92 38.79 40.99
N THR A 336 13.32 38.98 42.16
CA THR A 336 12.47 40.12 42.43
C THR A 336 13.26 41.42 42.64
N PRO A 337 12.63 42.59 42.46
CA PRO A 337 13.24 43.88 42.82
C PRO A 337 13.66 43.97 44.28
N GLU A 338 13.04 43.23 45.18
CA GLU A 338 13.41 43.14 46.60
C GLU A 338 14.62 42.23 46.85
N ASN A 339 15.31 41.82 45.76
CA ASN A 339 16.51 40.97 45.80
C ASN A 339 16.26 39.57 46.39
N THR A 340 15.06 39.06 46.29
CA THR A 340 14.70 37.67 46.60
C THR A 340 14.43 36.90 45.33
N THR A 341 14.45 35.54 45.38
CA THR A 341 14.06 34.72 44.25
C THR A 341 12.77 34.02 44.57
N VAL A 342 11.78 34.21 43.70
CA VAL A 342 10.47 33.56 43.82
C VAL A 342 10.25 32.62 42.62
N THR A 343 9.38 31.62 42.82
CA THR A 343 8.92 30.78 41.72
C THR A 343 7.55 31.28 41.27
N VAL A 344 7.46 31.75 40.03
CA VAL A 344 6.20 32.19 39.41
C VAL A 344 5.77 31.16 38.37
N SER A 345 4.51 30.77 38.40
CA SER A 345 3.93 29.83 37.44
C SER A 345 2.56 30.30 36.97
N GLY A 346 2.18 29.90 35.77
CA GLY A 346 0.91 30.33 35.17
C GLY A 346 1.02 31.65 34.44
N GLY A 347 -0.12 32.24 34.13
CA GLY A 347 -0.23 33.41 33.26
C GLY A 347 -0.31 33.00 31.79
N THR A 348 -0.35 33.99 30.92
CA THR A 348 -0.58 33.81 29.46
C THR A 348 0.61 34.25 28.61
N TYR A 349 1.67 34.76 29.22
CA TYR A 349 2.85 35.25 28.51
C TYR A 349 3.82 34.14 28.12
N GLY A 350 4.42 34.32 26.99
CA GLY A 350 5.54 33.51 26.52
C GLY A 350 5.35 32.96 25.09
N TRP A 351 6.28 32.20 24.65
CA TRP A 351 6.29 31.60 23.34
C TRP A 351 5.49 30.31 23.32
N ARG A 352 4.67 30.13 22.29
CA ARG A 352 3.87 28.93 22.10
C ARG A 352 3.77 28.56 20.66
N ILE A 353 4.25 27.38 20.32
CA ILE A 353 4.17 26.80 18.99
C ILE A 353 2.70 26.53 18.62
N HIS A 354 2.33 26.80 17.39
CA HIS A 354 1.01 26.50 16.85
C HIS A 354 1.00 25.03 16.39
N PHE A 355 0.57 24.12 17.26
CA PHE A 355 0.64 22.69 17.06
C PHE A 355 0.22 22.27 15.65
N GLN A 356 -1.03 22.44 15.24
CA GLN A 356 -1.53 21.95 13.96
C GLN A 356 -0.78 22.54 12.75
N LYS A 357 -0.55 23.84 12.74
CA LYS A 357 0.18 24.46 11.60
C LYS A 357 1.62 23.99 11.50
N GLU A 358 2.23 23.69 12.63
CA GLU A 358 3.59 23.17 12.66
C GLU A 358 3.64 21.73 12.14
N VAL A 359 2.66 20.88 12.53
CA VAL A 359 2.51 19.52 12.00
C VAL A 359 2.32 19.55 10.48
N ASP A 360 1.37 20.37 10.00
CA ASP A 360 1.07 20.49 8.58
C ASP A 360 2.32 20.92 7.78
N GLN A 361 3.03 21.96 8.28
CA GLN A 361 4.23 22.45 7.62
C GLN A 361 5.38 21.45 7.66
N LEU A 362 5.58 20.76 8.78
CA LEU A 362 6.64 19.78 8.93
C LEU A 362 6.43 18.57 8.01
N CYS A 363 5.17 18.13 7.83
CA CYS A 363 4.82 17.11 6.85
C CYS A 363 5.15 17.52 5.40
N GLU A 364 5.02 18.80 5.06
CA GLU A 364 5.40 19.31 3.74
C GLU A 364 6.92 19.48 3.63
N ASP A 365 7.58 20.00 4.66
CA ASP A 365 9.04 20.18 4.67
C ASP A 365 9.78 18.86 4.41
N VAL A 366 9.34 17.76 5.03
CA VAL A 366 9.90 16.40 4.86
C VAL A 366 9.94 15.96 3.40
N LYS A 367 8.95 16.37 2.60
CA LYS A 367 8.80 15.94 1.20
C LYS A 367 9.73 16.69 0.22
N THR A 368 10.44 17.71 0.68
CA THR A 368 11.23 18.59 -0.21
C THR A 368 12.56 17.99 -0.68
N GLY A 369 13.22 17.19 0.18
CA GLY A 369 14.59 16.75 -0.04
C GLY A 369 15.63 17.84 0.18
N GLU A 370 15.25 18.99 0.76
CA GLU A 370 16.08 20.19 0.87
C GLU A 370 16.60 20.40 2.30
N LYS A 371 17.57 21.32 2.42
CA LYS A 371 18.07 21.79 3.70
C LYS A 371 17.29 23.02 4.14
N ILE A 372 16.51 22.87 5.22
CA ILE A 372 15.61 23.89 5.75
C ILE A 372 16.10 24.35 7.12
N THR A 373 16.22 25.66 7.30
CA THR A 373 16.40 26.28 8.62
C THR A 373 15.34 27.33 8.79
N ARG A 374 14.49 27.15 9.81
CA ARG A 374 13.37 28.07 10.08
C ARG A 374 13.02 28.11 11.55
N GLU A 375 12.31 29.15 11.96
CA GLU A 375 11.62 29.16 13.25
C GLU A 375 10.40 28.23 13.23
N PRO A 376 9.98 27.69 14.38
CA PRO A 376 8.65 27.08 14.51
C PRO A 376 7.54 28.08 14.19
N ILE A 377 6.42 27.59 13.68
CA ILE A 377 5.23 28.41 13.50
C ILE A 377 4.63 28.69 14.87
N TYR A 378 4.74 29.92 15.35
CA TYR A 378 4.22 30.27 16.66
C TYR A 378 2.74 30.69 16.60
N ARG A 379 1.95 30.23 17.59
CA ARG A 379 0.63 30.77 17.90
C ARG A 379 0.75 32.09 18.64
N GLN A 380 1.82 32.21 19.44
CA GLN A 380 2.11 33.36 20.28
C GLN A 380 3.62 33.46 20.45
N THR A 381 4.12 34.68 20.43
CA THR A 381 5.52 35.00 20.71
C THR A 381 5.62 35.82 21.98
N GLY A 382 6.72 35.69 22.71
CA GLY A 382 7.07 36.59 23.80
C GLY A 382 7.72 37.89 23.32
N TYR A 383 7.96 38.81 24.21
CA TYR A 383 8.57 40.12 23.91
C TYR A 383 9.99 40.02 23.37
N ALA A 384 10.80 39.18 23.97
CA ALA A 384 12.17 38.88 23.54
C ALA A 384 12.66 37.59 24.21
N ARG A 385 13.75 37.03 23.69
CA ARG A 385 14.55 35.99 24.37
C ARG A 385 15.99 36.45 24.45
N ASP A 386 16.65 36.19 25.57
CA ASP A 386 18.10 36.38 25.67
C ASP A 386 18.85 35.08 25.21
N LYS A 387 20.18 35.14 25.20
CA LYS A 387 21.02 34.00 24.82
C LYS A 387 20.88 32.76 25.70
N SER A 388 20.26 32.88 26.88
CA SER A 388 19.96 31.75 27.77
C SER A 388 18.55 31.19 27.57
N GLY A 389 17.77 31.77 26.66
CA GLY A 389 16.35 31.42 26.47
C GLY A 389 15.41 32.07 27.46
N ASN A 390 15.90 32.99 28.36
CA ASN A 390 15.05 33.72 29.25
C ASN A 390 14.15 34.68 28.47
N ASP A 391 12.85 34.46 28.53
CA ASP A 391 11.86 35.21 27.78
C ASP A 391 11.34 36.47 28.50
N LEU A 392 11.69 36.66 29.75
CA LEU A 392 11.40 37.93 30.48
C LEU A 392 12.39 39.03 30.09
N HIS A 393 13.60 38.65 29.64
CA HIS A 393 14.66 39.61 29.33
C HIS A 393 14.92 40.56 30.49
N ASN A 394 15.34 41.80 30.23
CA ASN A 394 15.58 42.85 31.24
C ASN A 394 14.55 43.99 31.17
N THR A 395 13.41 43.76 30.46
CA THR A 395 12.32 44.71 30.32
C THR A 395 11.03 44.05 30.76
N TYR A 396 10.50 44.45 31.90
CA TYR A 396 9.29 43.87 32.49
C TYR A 396 8.66 44.77 33.52
N ILE A 397 7.39 44.55 33.82
CA ILE A 397 6.70 45.09 35.01
C ILE A 397 6.69 43.98 36.08
N ALA A 398 7.10 44.30 37.29
CA ALA A 398 7.02 43.43 38.46
C ALA A 398 5.98 43.97 39.43
N ILE A 399 5.06 43.11 39.90
CA ILE A 399 4.00 43.47 40.84
C ILE A 399 4.06 42.52 42.03
N SER A 400 4.48 43.04 43.18
CA SER A 400 4.50 42.28 44.43
C SER A 400 3.17 42.46 45.17
N ILE A 401 2.39 41.36 45.26
CA ILE A 401 1.13 41.36 46.03
C ILE A 401 1.42 41.57 47.52
N LYS A 402 2.51 41.04 48.01
CA LYS A 402 2.90 41.19 49.42
C LYS A 402 3.36 42.61 49.75
N ALA A 403 4.24 43.16 48.91
CA ALA A 403 4.77 44.52 49.11
C ALA A 403 3.80 45.61 48.65
N GLN A 404 2.75 45.27 47.91
CA GLN A 404 1.82 46.21 47.27
C GLN A 404 2.60 47.30 46.53
N THR A 405 3.58 46.88 45.74
CA THR A 405 4.47 47.77 44.99
C THR A 405 4.60 47.23 43.57
N MET A 406 4.62 48.14 42.62
CA MET A 406 4.88 47.87 41.21
C MET A 406 6.17 48.56 40.78
N TRP A 407 6.98 47.85 40.03
CA TRP A 407 8.20 48.33 39.38
C TRP A 407 8.10 48.17 37.88
N TYR A 408 8.63 49.10 37.12
CA TYR A 408 8.88 48.92 35.70
C TYR A 408 10.37 49.00 35.40
N TYR A 409 10.88 47.93 34.87
CA TYR A 409 12.26 47.82 34.37
C TYR A 409 12.27 47.91 32.86
N LYS A 410 13.20 48.67 32.31
CA LYS A 410 13.53 48.72 30.87
C LYS A 410 15.03 48.59 30.71
N ASP A 411 15.45 47.60 29.93
CA ASP A 411 16.86 47.29 29.67
C ASP A 411 17.70 47.20 30.96
N GLY A 412 17.12 46.59 32.03
CA GLY A 412 17.75 46.39 33.30
C GLY A 412 17.73 47.61 34.24
N LYS A 413 17.22 48.76 33.81
CA LYS A 413 17.08 49.97 34.65
C LYS A 413 15.67 50.10 35.19
N CYS A 414 15.55 50.30 36.48
CA CYS A 414 14.24 50.63 37.13
C CYS A 414 13.89 52.07 36.75
N LEU A 415 12.82 52.23 35.96
CA LEU A 415 12.32 53.56 35.53
C LEU A 415 11.13 54.03 36.34
N LEU A 416 10.40 53.13 37.01
CA LEU A 416 9.27 53.47 37.83
C LEU A 416 9.21 52.54 39.04
N THR A 417 8.92 53.11 40.22
CA THR A 417 8.54 52.39 41.42
C THR A 417 7.34 53.13 42.03
N THR A 418 6.26 52.40 42.32
CA THR A 418 5.05 53.02 42.86
C THR A 418 4.30 52.05 43.78
N PRO A 419 3.71 52.53 44.89
CA PRO A 419 2.76 51.74 45.63
C PRO A 419 1.51 51.48 44.77
N VAL A 420 0.87 50.31 44.95
CA VAL A 420 -0.36 49.93 44.24
C VAL A 420 -1.38 49.34 45.21
N VAL A 421 -2.61 49.10 44.75
CA VAL A 421 -3.57 48.26 45.46
C VAL A 421 -4.05 47.17 44.52
N THR A 422 -3.69 45.93 44.81
CA THR A 422 -4.10 44.75 44.06
C THR A 422 -5.51 44.28 44.48
N GLY A 423 -5.95 43.17 43.92
CA GLY A 423 -7.27 42.59 44.17
C GLY A 423 -7.54 42.20 45.61
N ASN A 424 -8.80 42.32 46.02
CA ASN A 424 -9.27 42.08 47.38
C ASN A 424 -9.27 40.60 47.74
N THR A 425 -8.37 40.21 48.65
CA THR A 425 -8.21 38.80 49.03
C THR A 425 -9.33 38.31 49.97
N SER A 426 -9.93 39.18 50.81
CA SER A 426 -11.06 38.78 51.66
C SER A 426 -12.31 38.42 50.86
N LYS A 427 -12.47 39.03 49.68
CA LYS A 427 -13.57 38.76 48.75
C LYS A 427 -13.22 37.73 47.70
N LYS A 428 -12.10 37.05 47.82
CA LYS A 428 -11.58 36.08 46.79
C LYS A 428 -11.39 36.69 45.40
N MET A 429 -11.13 37.98 45.33
CA MET A 429 -10.91 38.77 44.12
C MET A 429 -9.43 39.16 43.97
N GLY A 430 -8.51 38.35 44.51
CA GLY A 430 -7.07 38.61 44.43
C GLY A 430 -6.57 38.69 43.00
N THR A 431 -5.60 39.57 42.73
CA THR A 431 -4.89 39.58 41.45
C THR A 431 -4.17 38.24 41.27
N PRO A 432 -4.41 37.50 40.17
CA PRO A 432 -3.81 36.19 40.01
C PRO A 432 -2.30 36.30 39.77
N THR A 433 -1.53 35.46 40.46
CA THR A 433 -0.09 35.35 40.23
C THR A 433 0.17 34.68 38.89
N GLY A 434 1.29 35.04 38.23
CA GLY A 434 1.64 34.53 36.93
C GLY A 434 2.47 35.51 36.13
N VAL A 435 2.79 35.12 34.90
CA VAL A 435 3.44 36.01 33.93
C VAL A 435 2.47 36.29 32.81
N TYR A 436 2.22 37.56 32.58
CA TYR A 436 1.30 38.10 31.60
C TYR A 436 2.02 39.11 30.72
N GLU A 437 1.32 39.80 29.84
CA GLU A 437 1.87 40.88 29.02
C GLU A 437 0.85 42.05 28.94
N ILE A 438 1.34 43.25 28.70
CA ILE A 438 0.46 44.36 28.35
C ILE A 438 -0.15 44.06 26.98
N ALA A 439 -1.44 43.72 26.98
CA ALA A 439 -2.13 43.33 25.75
C ALA A 439 -2.35 44.52 24.81
N PHE A 440 -2.79 45.65 25.36
CA PHE A 440 -2.93 46.92 24.64
C PHE A 440 -2.93 48.09 25.63
N LYS A 441 -2.96 49.30 25.11
CA LYS A 441 -3.06 50.53 25.89
C LYS A 441 -4.24 51.35 25.40
N GLN A 442 -5.09 51.81 26.29
CA GLN A 442 -6.28 52.61 25.97
C GLN A 442 -6.44 53.77 26.93
N ARG A 443 -6.80 54.95 26.40
CA ARG A 443 -7.23 56.10 27.18
C ARG A 443 -8.75 56.14 27.30
N ASP A 444 -9.23 56.84 28.33
CA ASP A 444 -10.65 57.14 28.51
C ASP A 444 -11.53 55.88 28.46
N HIS A 445 -11.12 54.85 29.23
CA HIS A 445 -11.83 53.57 29.30
C HIS A 445 -12.81 53.52 30.47
N ILE A 446 -13.95 52.83 30.30
CA ILE A 446 -14.91 52.58 31.37
C ILE A 446 -14.77 51.12 31.80
N LEU A 447 -14.25 50.93 33.01
CA LEU A 447 -14.22 49.62 33.65
C LEU A 447 -15.64 49.23 34.08
N ARG A 448 -16.13 48.10 33.60
CA ARG A 448 -17.45 47.58 33.92
C ARG A 448 -17.36 46.31 34.71
N GLY A 449 -18.08 46.22 35.82
CA GLY A 449 -18.29 45.02 36.60
C GLY A 449 -19.76 44.78 36.84
N GLN A 450 -20.10 43.76 37.65
CA GLN A 450 -21.48 43.40 37.92
C GLN A 450 -22.27 44.57 38.53
N ASP A 451 -21.63 45.33 39.43
CA ASP A 451 -22.29 46.37 40.21
C ASP A 451 -21.61 47.77 40.15
N TYR A 452 -20.72 47.98 39.14
CA TYR A 452 -20.03 49.27 39.03
C TYR A 452 -19.66 49.60 37.59
N GLU A 453 -19.60 50.89 37.32
CA GLU A 453 -18.91 51.49 36.18
C GLU A 453 -17.92 52.50 36.71
N SER A 454 -16.65 52.40 36.32
CA SER A 454 -15.57 53.28 36.75
C SER A 454 -14.81 53.80 35.55
N PRO A 455 -14.91 55.13 35.24
CA PRO A 455 -14.06 55.70 34.20
C PRO A 455 -12.62 55.79 34.70
N VAL A 456 -11.69 55.47 33.79
CA VAL A 456 -10.24 55.54 34.00
C VAL A 456 -9.59 56.22 32.80
N ASP A 457 -8.60 57.07 33.02
CA ASP A 457 -7.91 57.78 31.96
C ASP A 457 -6.85 56.90 31.26
N TYR A 458 -6.31 55.92 31.98
CA TYR A 458 -5.26 55.02 31.52
C TYR A 458 -5.61 53.59 31.83
N TRP A 459 -5.79 52.77 30.75
CA TRP A 459 -6.09 51.36 30.87
C TRP A 459 -5.04 50.52 30.15
N MET A 460 -4.45 49.55 30.83
CA MET A 460 -3.43 48.62 30.32
C MET A 460 -3.78 47.21 30.81
N PRO A 461 -4.65 46.48 30.10
CA PRO A 461 -4.96 45.09 30.44
C PRO A 461 -3.75 44.19 30.24
N PHE A 462 -3.56 43.25 31.16
CA PHE A 462 -2.57 42.20 31.07
C PHE A 462 -3.19 40.78 31.18
N TYR A 463 -4.43 40.69 31.62
CA TYR A 463 -5.19 39.45 31.61
C TYR A 463 -6.61 39.72 31.08
N GLU A 464 -6.68 39.85 29.74
CA GLU A 464 -7.90 40.29 29.04
C GLU A 464 -9.10 39.39 29.34
N TYR A 465 -8.93 38.07 29.30
CA TYR A 465 -10.01 37.11 29.55
C TYR A 465 -10.76 37.35 30.88
N ARG A 466 -10.09 37.94 31.88
CA ARG A 466 -10.65 38.29 33.16
C ARG A 466 -10.88 39.80 33.37
N GLY A 467 -10.60 40.62 32.36
CA GLY A 467 -10.70 42.06 32.47
C GLY A 467 -9.77 42.64 33.53
N ILE A 468 -8.58 42.06 33.72
CA ILE A 468 -7.61 42.49 34.72
C ILE A 468 -6.49 43.27 34.05
N GLY A 469 -6.19 44.46 34.59
CA GLY A 469 -5.16 45.33 34.06
C GLY A 469 -4.65 46.32 35.10
N ILE A 470 -3.73 47.17 34.64
CA ILE A 470 -3.17 48.31 35.38
C ILE A 470 -3.94 49.56 34.95
N HIS A 471 -4.43 50.37 35.91
CA HIS A 471 -5.16 51.59 35.61
C HIS A 471 -5.03 52.62 36.74
N ASP A 472 -5.37 53.85 36.45
CA ASP A 472 -5.47 54.89 37.49
C ASP A 472 -6.64 54.59 38.45
N ALA A 473 -6.48 55.06 39.68
CA ALA A 473 -7.53 54.96 40.69
C ALA A 473 -7.65 56.32 41.41
N SER A 474 -8.04 57.31 40.63
CA SER A 474 -8.20 58.72 41.08
C SER A 474 -9.19 58.89 42.22
N TRP A 475 -10.10 57.95 42.44
CA TRP A 475 -11.02 57.89 43.57
C TRP A 475 -10.36 57.51 44.92
N ARG A 476 -9.08 57.08 44.90
CA ARG A 476 -8.34 56.77 46.13
C ARG A 476 -7.47 57.92 46.54
N ALA A 477 -7.50 58.22 47.86
CA ALA A 477 -6.58 59.18 48.41
C ALA A 477 -5.12 58.76 48.27
N ALA A 478 -4.17 59.68 48.20
CA ALA A 478 -2.75 59.37 47.93
C ALA A 478 -2.13 58.42 48.99
N ASP A 479 -2.58 58.41 50.22
CA ASP A 479 -2.17 57.58 51.34
C ASP A 479 -2.90 56.19 51.35
N ALA A 480 -3.92 56.02 50.49
CA ALA A 480 -4.70 54.77 50.32
C ALA A 480 -4.15 53.85 49.27
N PHE A 481 -2.81 53.82 49.06
CA PHE A 481 -2.08 52.84 48.25
C PHE A 481 -1.04 52.13 49.10
N GLY A 482 -0.70 50.93 48.71
CA GLY A 482 0.30 50.07 49.39
C GLY A 482 -0.25 49.42 50.66
N LYS A 483 0.67 48.98 51.54
CA LYS A 483 0.37 48.40 52.86
C LYS A 483 -0.54 47.16 52.74
N GLU A 484 -1.49 46.97 53.69
CA GLU A 484 -2.41 45.84 53.71
C GLU A 484 -3.82 46.17 53.18
N ILE A 485 -3.97 47.29 52.49
CA ILE A 485 -5.26 47.77 51.96
C ILE A 485 -5.94 46.72 51.06
N TYR A 486 -5.18 46.00 50.29
CA TYR A 486 -5.69 44.93 49.39
C TYR A 486 -6.43 43.80 50.11
N LYS A 487 -6.17 43.62 51.41
CA LYS A 487 -6.82 42.56 52.19
C LYS A 487 -8.31 42.81 52.39
N THR A 488 -8.72 44.06 52.58
CA THR A 488 -10.09 44.42 52.92
C THR A 488 -10.74 45.44 51.96
N ASN A 489 -9.94 46.32 51.36
CA ASN A 489 -10.37 47.35 50.42
C ASN A 489 -9.56 47.32 49.13
N GLY A 490 -9.29 46.10 48.62
CA GLY A 490 -8.64 45.83 47.33
C GLY A 490 -9.58 46.06 46.16
N SER A 491 -9.04 45.93 44.95
CA SER A 491 -9.78 45.96 43.68
C SER A 491 -10.54 44.63 43.42
N HIS A 492 -11.21 44.53 42.29
CA HIS A 492 -11.79 43.26 41.77
C HIS A 492 -10.78 42.39 41.01
N GLY A 493 -9.49 42.64 41.19
CA GLY A 493 -8.40 41.89 40.54
C GLY A 493 -7.41 42.78 39.78
N CYS A 494 -7.83 43.98 39.39
CA CYS A 494 -6.97 44.97 38.75
C CYS A 494 -5.90 45.53 39.70
N VAL A 495 -4.93 46.19 39.13
CA VAL A 495 -3.87 46.91 39.87
C VAL A 495 -4.17 48.40 39.86
N ASN A 496 -4.80 48.86 40.93
CA ASN A 496 -5.08 50.29 41.16
C ASN A 496 -3.76 51.02 41.39
N THR A 497 -3.48 52.01 40.58
CA THR A 497 -2.19 52.72 40.56
C THR A 497 -2.41 54.21 40.76
N PRO A 498 -1.55 54.95 41.51
CA PRO A 498 -1.62 56.39 41.59
C PRO A 498 -1.59 57.05 40.21
N TYR A 499 -2.38 58.12 40.01
CA TYR A 499 -2.61 58.75 38.71
C TYR A 499 -1.30 59.12 37.96
N GLU A 500 -0.41 59.87 38.62
CA GLU A 500 0.84 60.29 37.96
C GLU A 500 1.81 59.08 37.63
N ALA A 501 1.74 58.05 38.46
CA ALA A 501 2.55 56.86 38.22
C ALA A 501 2.05 56.05 37.01
N VAL A 502 0.72 55.82 36.92
CA VAL A 502 0.15 55.11 35.76
C VAL A 502 0.26 55.91 34.48
N LYS A 503 0.10 57.24 34.53
CA LYS A 503 0.34 58.15 33.40
C LYS A 503 1.78 57.99 32.87
N THR A 504 2.75 58.05 33.77
CA THR A 504 4.16 57.84 33.41
C THR A 504 4.38 56.45 32.81
N LEU A 505 3.86 55.41 33.45
CA LEU A 505 3.97 54.04 32.94
C LEU A 505 3.35 53.91 31.56
N PHE A 506 2.17 54.47 31.34
CA PHE A 506 1.46 54.46 30.09
C PHE A 506 2.28 55.04 28.93
N GLU A 507 2.99 56.13 29.18
CA GLU A 507 3.83 56.78 28.16
C GLU A 507 5.04 55.94 27.76
N ILE A 508 5.67 55.25 28.75
CA ILE A 508 6.98 54.58 28.52
C ILE A 508 6.89 53.08 28.26
N VAL A 509 5.80 52.40 28.66
CA VAL A 509 5.63 50.94 28.45
C VAL A 509 5.14 50.65 27.04
N LYS A 510 5.57 49.51 26.49
CA LYS A 510 5.11 49.02 25.20
C LYS A 510 4.13 47.86 25.38
N THR A 511 3.23 47.68 24.39
CA THR A 511 2.44 46.47 24.24
C THR A 511 3.36 45.26 24.13
N GLY A 512 2.98 44.12 24.70
CA GLY A 512 3.79 42.91 24.77
C GLY A 512 4.76 42.89 25.96
N THR A 513 4.99 44.03 26.68
CA THR A 513 5.87 44.05 27.86
C THR A 513 5.40 43.02 28.90
N PRO A 514 6.30 42.10 29.34
CA PRO A 514 5.96 41.14 30.39
C PRO A 514 5.51 41.78 31.71
N VAL A 515 4.49 41.22 32.33
CA VAL A 515 3.96 41.59 33.65
C VAL A 515 4.05 40.40 34.58
N VAL A 516 4.97 40.45 35.52
CA VAL A 516 5.21 39.40 36.53
C VAL A 516 4.46 39.74 37.80
N VAL A 517 3.45 38.95 38.15
CA VAL A 517 2.66 39.08 39.39
C VAL A 517 3.04 37.97 40.35
N TYR A 518 3.50 38.29 41.57
CA TYR A 518 3.99 37.33 42.57
C TYR A 518 3.61 37.68 44.00
#